data_26a18382e96e425fdede995105cd8201
#
_entry.id   26a18382e96e425fdede995105cd8201
#
_cell.length_a   1.000
_cell.length_b   1.000
_cell.length_c   1.000
_cell.angle_alpha   90.00
_cell.angle_beta   90.00
_cell.angle_gamma   90.00
#
_symmetry.space_group_name_H-M   'P 1'
#
loop_
_entity.id
_entity.type
_entity.pdbx_description
1 polymer ?
#
loop_
_entity_poly.entity_id
_entity_poly.type
_entity_poly.pdbx_seq_one_letter_code
_entity_poly.pdbx_strand_id
1 'polypeptide(L)'
;MGVFAQRGLGRAAHAHVARAAAVSVPTVFAYFRTRGVLVHAVLDEVARYFNEMADRFHHPDTTAARGLLSHAIAFATSVDSDPDYARVLLEWSTNTRDDAWPLFLRFQEAMFVRCADTIRRGQQEGSIDATVDADIASLMIVGASWMLIQMSFTRWPAERVHRFMLAQLRGALGADAIARALA
;
A
#
# COMPACT_ATOMS: atom_id res chain seq x y z
N MET A 1 10.03 -11.94 -5.29
CA MET A 1 9.88 -10.86 -4.28
C MET A 1 11.06 -10.86 -3.30
N GLY A 2 11.32 -11.91 -2.52
CA GLY A 2 12.31 -11.95 -1.43
C GLY A 2 13.73 -11.46 -1.75
N VAL A 3 14.23 -11.71 -2.96
CA VAL A 3 15.55 -11.20 -3.39
C VAL A 3 15.62 -9.67 -3.36
N PHE A 4 14.54 -9.00 -3.82
CA PHE A 4 14.47 -7.54 -3.83
C PHE A 4 14.25 -6.97 -2.44
N ALA A 5 13.42 -7.60 -1.63
CA ALA A 5 13.20 -7.20 -0.25
C ALA A 5 14.49 -7.28 0.60
N GLN A 6 15.35 -8.27 0.35
CA GLN A 6 16.62 -8.45 1.10
C GLN A 6 17.76 -7.58 0.58
N ARG A 7 17.86 -7.36 -0.74
CA ARG A 7 18.99 -6.69 -1.38
C ARG A 7 18.73 -5.25 -1.77
N GLY A 8 17.47 -4.88 -1.83
CA GLY A 8 17.00 -3.58 -2.33
C GLY A 8 16.89 -3.55 -3.86
N LEU A 9 16.04 -2.63 -4.34
CA LEU A 9 15.79 -2.39 -5.77
C LEU A 9 17.08 -2.06 -6.52
N GLY A 10 17.99 -1.29 -5.91
CA GLY A 10 19.24 -0.86 -6.51
C GLY A 10 20.29 -1.97 -6.71
N ARG A 11 20.31 -3.01 -5.86
CA ARG A 11 21.39 -4.04 -5.83
C ARG A 11 20.95 -5.43 -6.27
N ALA A 12 19.66 -5.69 -6.39
CA ALA A 12 19.17 -6.96 -6.92
C ALA A 12 19.52 -7.13 -8.40
N ALA A 13 19.95 -8.31 -8.81
CA ALA A 13 20.39 -8.65 -10.15
C ALA A 13 19.87 -10.02 -10.58
N HIS A 14 19.89 -10.30 -11.89
CA HIS A 14 19.47 -11.57 -12.49
C HIS A 14 20.10 -12.80 -11.81
N ALA A 15 21.41 -12.74 -11.49
CA ALA A 15 22.12 -13.83 -10.84
C ALA A 15 21.57 -14.15 -9.43
N HIS A 16 21.10 -13.13 -8.71
CA HIS A 16 20.47 -13.33 -7.40
C HIS A 16 19.10 -14.01 -7.54
N VAL A 17 18.31 -13.57 -8.52
CA VAL A 17 17.00 -14.17 -8.83
C VAL A 17 17.16 -15.62 -9.33
N ALA A 18 18.10 -15.87 -10.23
CA ALA A 18 18.41 -17.20 -10.75
C ALA A 18 18.76 -18.18 -9.61
N ARG A 19 19.61 -17.75 -8.67
CA ARG A 19 19.97 -18.54 -7.51
C ARG A 19 18.77 -18.84 -6.61
N ALA A 20 17.94 -17.82 -6.32
CA ALA A 20 16.77 -17.97 -5.47
C ALA A 20 15.68 -18.86 -6.08
N ALA A 21 15.55 -18.82 -7.41
CA ALA A 21 14.60 -19.63 -8.18
C ALA A 21 15.14 -21.03 -8.58
N ALA A 22 16.40 -21.36 -8.23
CA ALA A 22 17.10 -22.59 -8.64
C ALA A 22 17.09 -22.81 -10.17
N VAL A 23 17.26 -21.75 -10.94
CA VAL A 23 17.35 -21.78 -12.41
C VAL A 23 18.67 -21.19 -12.90
N SER A 24 18.98 -21.35 -14.18
CA SER A 24 20.16 -20.74 -14.77
C SER A 24 20.00 -19.22 -14.98
N VAL A 25 21.10 -18.47 -14.94
CA VAL A 25 21.08 -17.03 -15.22
C VAL A 25 20.55 -16.73 -16.65
N PRO A 26 20.94 -17.48 -17.70
CA PRO A 26 20.31 -17.34 -19.02
C PRO A 26 18.80 -17.52 -19.02
N THR A 27 18.26 -18.42 -18.19
CA THR A 27 16.81 -18.60 -18.04
C THR A 27 16.15 -17.30 -17.55
N VAL A 28 16.71 -16.64 -16.54
CA VAL A 28 16.16 -15.37 -16.05
C VAL A 28 16.24 -14.27 -17.10
N PHE A 29 17.35 -14.21 -17.88
CA PHE A 29 17.50 -13.27 -19.00
C PHE A 29 16.50 -13.52 -20.14
N ALA A 30 16.06 -14.74 -20.35
CA ALA A 30 15.05 -15.06 -21.35
C ALA A 30 13.69 -14.41 -21.05
N TYR A 31 13.34 -14.29 -19.75
CA TYR A 31 12.10 -13.63 -19.29
C TYR A 31 12.30 -12.12 -19.07
N PHE A 32 13.43 -11.71 -18.52
CA PHE A 32 13.73 -10.34 -18.15
C PHE A 32 15.03 -9.89 -18.79
N ARG A 33 14.95 -9.39 -20.04
CA ARG A 33 16.12 -9.08 -20.89
C ARG A 33 17.07 -8.05 -20.28
N THR A 34 16.57 -7.15 -19.45
CA THR A 34 17.38 -6.13 -18.77
C THR A 34 17.03 -6.08 -17.30
N ARG A 35 17.92 -5.47 -16.49
CA ARG A 35 17.64 -5.23 -15.08
C ARG A 35 16.42 -4.33 -14.89
N GLY A 36 16.23 -3.32 -15.74
CA GLY A 36 15.04 -2.45 -15.70
C GLY A 36 13.74 -3.25 -15.86
N VAL A 37 13.68 -4.14 -16.87
CA VAL A 37 12.51 -5.03 -17.07
C VAL A 37 12.25 -5.91 -15.84
N LEU A 38 13.30 -6.44 -15.23
CA LEU A 38 13.17 -7.25 -14.01
C LEU A 38 12.66 -6.43 -12.82
N VAL A 39 13.17 -5.20 -12.63
CA VAL A 39 12.70 -4.28 -11.57
C VAL A 39 11.24 -3.92 -11.81
N HIS A 40 10.87 -3.54 -13.03
CA HIS A 40 9.48 -3.19 -13.37
C HIS A 40 8.52 -4.35 -13.07
N ALA A 41 8.86 -5.58 -13.43
CA ALA A 41 8.02 -6.75 -13.14
C ALA A 41 7.82 -6.97 -11.62
N VAL A 42 8.82 -6.67 -10.81
CA VAL A 42 8.69 -6.73 -9.34
C VAL A 42 7.79 -5.60 -8.83
N LEU A 43 7.91 -4.39 -9.36
CA LEU A 43 7.09 -3.25 -8.96
C LEU A 43 5.63 -3.43 -9.40
N ASP A 44 5.39 -3.98 -10.59
CA ASP A 44 4.06 -4.35 -11.07
C ASP A 44 3.40 -5.39 -10.14
N GLU A 45 4.17 -6.36 -9.67
CA GLU A 45 3.69 -7.37 -8.71
C GLU A 45 3.37 -6.74 -7.34
N VAL A 46 4.18 -5.80 -6.86
CA VAL A 46 3.89 -5.04 -5.63
C VAL A 46 2.61 -4.20 -5.80
N ALA A 47 2.49 -3.50 -6.92
CA ALA A 47 1.30 -2.71 -7.22
C ALA A 47 0.05 -3.61 -7.31
N ARG A 48 0.14 -4.78 -7.96
CA ARG A 48 -0.94 -5.76 -8.04
C ARG A 48 -1.40 -6.21 -6.65
N TYR A 49 -0.45 -6.60 -5.78
CA TYR A 49 -0.74 -7.05 -4.41
C TYR A 49 -1.54 -6.00 -3.62
N PHE A 50 -1.10 -4.74 -3.61
CA PHE A 50 -1.78 -3.68 -2.85
C PHE A 50 -3.08 -3.22 -3.52
N ASN A 51 -3.19 -3.28 -4.85
CA ASN A 51 -4.45 -3.05 -5.55
C ASN A 51 -5.49 -4.11 -5.21
N GLU A 52 -5.13 -5.39 -5.23
CA GLU A 52 -6.02 -6.50 -4.84
C GLU A 52 -6.43 -6.42 -3.36
N MET A 53 -5.53 -5.94 -2.49
CA MET A 53 -5.88 -5.64 -1.11
C MET A 53 -6.95 -4.55 -1.05
N ALA A 54 -6.76 -3.43 -1.77
CA ALA A 54 -7.72 -2.35 -1.80
C ALA A 54 -9.07 -2.80 -2.38
N ASP A 55 -9.08 -3.59 -3.45
CA ASP A 55 -10.31 -4.13 -4.08
C ASP A 55 -11.18 -4.91 -3.08
N ARG A 56 -10.56 -5.69 -2.20
CA ARG A 56 -11.28 -6.46 -1.18
C ARG A 56 -12.03 -5.60 -0.17
N PHE A 57 -11.52 -4.41 0.16
CA PHE A 57 -12.07 -3.57 1.20
C PHE A 57 -12.90 -2.39 0.68
N HIS A 58 -12.69 -1.98 -0.58
CA HIS A 58 -13.43 -0.88 -1.18
C HIS A 58 -14.70 -1.34 -1.92
N HIS A 59 -15.10 -2.60 -1.70
CA HIS A 59 -16.27 -3.20 -2.34
C HIS A 59 -17.58 -2.61 -1.79
N PRO A 60 -18.65 -2.49 -2.61
CA PRO A 60 -19.92 -1.91 -2.19
C PRO A 60 -20.71 -2.75 -1.17
N ASP A 61 -20.35 -4.01 -0.95
CA ASP A 61 -21.02 -4.89 0.02
C ASP A 61 -20.75 -4.53 1.49
N THR A 62 -19.83 -3.62 1.75
CA THR A 62 -19.56 -3.08 3.08
C THR A 62 -19.65 -1.55 3.07
N THR A 63 -20.02 -0.95 4.19
CA THR A 63 -20.06 0.51 4.28
C THR A 63 -18.66 1.09 4.01
N ALA A 64 -18.61 2.25 3.35
CA ALA A 64 -17.35 2.89 2.99
C ALA A 64 -16.45 3.13 4.20
N ALA A 65 -17.00 3.61 5.32
CA ALA A 65 -16.24 3.85 6.54
C ALA A 65 -15.61 2.55 7.08
N ARG A 66 -16.35 1.43 7.08
CA ARG A 66 -15.84 0.11 7.49
C ARG A 66 -14.77 -0.41 6.52
N GLY A 67 -14.99 -0.24 5.22
CA GLY A 67 -14.03 -0.64 4.19
C GLY A 67 -12.69 0.08 4.35
N LEU A 68 -12.71 1.41 4.53
CA LEU A 68 -11.50 2.22 4.74
C LEU A 68 -10.76 1.82 6.03
N LEU A 69 -11.49 1.58 7.13
CA LEU A 69 -10.90 1.11 8.38
C LEU A 69 -10.25 -0.27 8.20
N SER A 70 -10.95 -1.21 7.58
CA SER A 70 -10.46 -2.58 7.36
C SER A 70 -9.24 -2.59 6.42
N HIS A 71 -9.24 -1.74 5.39
CA HIS A 71 -8.08 -1.57 4.51
C HIS A 71 -6.86 -1.03 5.27
N ALA A 72 -7.04 0.00 6.12
CA ALA A 72 -5.94 0.54 6.91
C ALA A 72 -5.35 -0.52 7.88
N ILE A 73 -6.21 -1.36 8.50
CA ILE A 73 -5.77 -2.49 9.34
C ILE A 73 -4.98 -3.50 8.49
N ALA A 74 -5.51 -3.95 7.36
CA ALA A 74 -4.84 -4.91 6.49
C ALA A 74 -3.50 -4.38 5.97
N PHE A 75 -3.45 -3.09 5.62
CA PHE A 75 -2.23 -2.43 5.18
C PHE A 75 -1.17 -2.40 6.30
N ALA A 76 -1.55 -2.02 7.53
CA ALA A 76 -0.64 -2.02 8.67
C ALA A 76 -0.13 -3.42 9.02
N THR A 77 -0.98 -4.45 8.92
CA THR A 77 -0.63 -5.85 9.21
C THR A 77 0.15 -6.53 8.07
N SER A 78 0.17 -5.95 6.87
CA SER A 78 0.94 -6.50 5.73
C SER A 78 2.45 -6.58 6.00
N VAL A 79 2.96 -5.79 6.93
CA VAL A 79 4.36 -5.84 7.37
C VAL A 79 4.70 -7.16 8.06
N ASP A 80 3.72 -7.78 8.73
CA ASP A 80 3.89 -9.07 9.42
C ASP A 80 3.52 -10.25 8.50
N SER A 81 2.43 -10.14 7.73
CA SER A 81 1.94 -11.22 6.85
C SER A 81 2.77 -11.38 5.58
N ASP A 82 3.15 -10.27 4.96
CA ASP A 82 3.84 -10.22 3.67
C ASP A 82 4.97 -9.17 3.66
N PRO A 83 5.97 -9.30 4.56
CA PRO A 83 7.00 -8.28 4.82
C PRO A 83 7.81 -7.89 3.59
N ASP A 84 7.96 -8.80 2.65
CA ASP A 84 8.72 -8.55 1.42
C ASP A 84 8.03 -7.52 0.52
N TYR A 85 6.69 -7.59 0.39
CA TYR A 85 5.91 -6.62 -0.37
C TYR A 85 5.94 -5.23 0.27
N ALA A 86 5.70 -5.17 1.57
CA ALA A 86 5.72 -3.92 2.33
C ALA A 86 7.11 -3.25 2.28
N ARG A 87 8.19 -4.05 2.35
CA ARG A 87 9.57 -3.55 2.29
C ARG A 87 9.91 -2.95 0.92
N VAL A 88 9.55 -3.67 -0.16
CA VAL A 88 9.78 -3.17 -1.53
C VAL A 88 8.93 -1.94 -1.80
N LEU A 89 7.68 -1.89 -1.35
CA LEU A 89 6.83 -0.71 -1.46
C LEU A 89 7.43 0.50 -0.75
N LEU A 90 7.92 0.33 0.48
CA LEU A 90 8.55 1.40 1.24
C LEU A 90 9.82 1.93 0.55
N GLU A 91 10.69 1.05 0.04
CA GLU A 91 11.87 1.45 -0.72
C GLU A 91 11.48 2.19 -1.99
N TRP A 92 10.47 1.70 -2.73
CA TRP A 92 9.98 2.34 -3.95
C TRP A 92 9.43 3.74 -3.67
N SER A 93 8.70 3.93 -2.57
CA SER A 93 8.10 5.21 -2.18
C SER A 93 9.13 6.30 -1.82
N THR A 94 10.38 5.92 -1.54
CA THR A 94 11.44 6.85 -1.14
C THR A 94 12.51 7.08 -2.19
N ASN A 95 12.51 6.26 -3.25
CA ASN A 95 13.54 6.30 -4.29
C ASN A 95 13.20 7.26 -5.44
N THR A 96 13.12 8.55 -5.13
CA THR A 96 12.66 9.62 -6.04
C THR A 96 13.56 9.86 -7.25
N ARG A 97 14.79 9.31 -7.26
CA ARG A 97 15.77 9.46 -8.35
C ARG A 97 15.82 8.25 -9.29
N ASP A 98 15.06 7.21 -9.01
CA ASP A 98 15.01 6.00 -9.84
C ASP A 98 14.09 6.22 -11.05
N ASP A 99 14.42 5.58 -12.17
CA ASP A 99 13.58 5.59 -13.39
C ASP A 99 12.18 4.99 -13.15
N ALA A 100 12.02 4.21 -12.08
CA ALA A 100 10.75 3.66 -11.64
C ALA A 100 9.89 4.63 -10.81
N TRP A 101 10.38 5.82 -10.47
CA TRP A 101 9.61 6.81 -9.70
C TRP A 101 8.28 7.23 -10.37
N PRO A 102 8.22 7.47 -11.69
CA PRO A 102 6.93 7.75 -12.36
C PRO A 102 5.90 6.62 -12.24
N LEU A 103 6.34 5.35 -12.12
CA LEU A 103 5.44 4.21 -11.85
C LEU A 103 4.84 4.31 -10.45
N PHE A 104 5.67 4.66 -9.46
CA PHE A 104 5.19 4.88 -8.09
C PHE A 104 4.13 5.98 -8.01
N LEU A 105 4.37 7.11 -8.68
CA LEU A 105 3.42 8.22 -8.69
C LEU A 105 2.07 7.81 -9.30
N ARG A 106 2.06 7.02 -10.37
CA ARG A 106 0.81 6.48 -10.95
C ARG A 106 0.11 5.51 -10.01
N PHE A 107 0.84 4.63 -9.36
CA PHE A 107 0.28 3.74 -8.34
C PHE A 107 -0.34 4.54 -7.18
N GLN A 108 0.37 5.54 -6.67
CA GLN A 108 -0.10 6.40 -5.59
C GLN A 108 -1.34 7.19 -5.98
N GLU A 109 -1.37 7.77 -7.19
CA GLU A 109 -2.53 8.49 -7.73
C GLU A 109 -3.77 7.58 -7.81
N ALA A 110 -3.60 6.36 -8.29
CA ALA A 110 -4.70 5.39 -8.34
C ALA A 110 -5.25 5.08 -6.94
N MET A 111 -4.38 5.03 -5.91
CA MET A 111 -4.83 4.86 -4.52
C MET A 111 -5.60 6.08 -4.00
N PHE A 112 -5.15 7.31 -4.33
CA PHE A 112 -5.86 8.54 -3.96
C PHE A 112 -7.26 8.56 -4.58
N VAL A 113 -7.37 8.33 -5.89
CA VAL A 113 -8.66 8.31 -6.60
C VAL A 113 -9.60 7.27 -5.98
N ARG A 114 -9.13 6.05 -5.79
CA ARG A 114 -9.92 4.97 -5.19
C ARG A 114 -10.41 5.31 -3.78
N CYS A 115 -9.54 5.89 -2.95
CA CYS A 115 -9.88 6.29 -1.60
C CYS A 115 -10.93 7.42 -1.62
N ALA A 116 -10.76 8.44 -2.47
CA ALA A 116 -11.71 9.54 -2.62
C ALA A 116 -13.08 9.05 -3.12
N ASP A 117 -13.12 8.13 -4.09
CA ASP A 117 -14.37 7.56 -4.58
C ASP A 117 -15.09 6.74 -3.51
N THR A 118 -14.33 6.02 -2.68
CA THR A 118 -14.90 5.31 -1.53
C THR A 118 -15.47 6.27 -0.49
N ILE A 119 -14.80 7.40 -0.23
CA ILE A 119 -15.31 8.44 0.68
C ILE A 119 -16.60 9.05 0.12
N ARG A 120 -16.64 9.40 -1.17
CA ARG A 120 -17.84 9.92 -1.85
C ARG A 120 -19.01 8.92 -1.77
N ARG A 121 -18.74 7.63 -1.95
CA ARG A 121 -19.74 6.58 -1.73
C ARG A 121 -20.23 6.59 -0.28
N GLY A 122 -19.32 6.72 0.68
CA GLY A 122 -19.65 6.82 2.11
C GLY A 122 -20.53 8.01 2.46
N GLN A 123 -20.36 9.13 1.77
CA GLN A 123 -21.22 10.32 1.88
C GLN A 123 -22.62 10.04 1.35
N GLN A 124 -22.73 9.36 0.21
CA GLN A 124 -24.02 9.00 -0.40
C GLN A 124 -24.82 8.01 0.44
N GLU A 125 -24.15 7.03 1.07
CA GLU A 125 -24.77 6.03 1.94
C GLU A 125 -24.93 6.49 3.41
N GLY A 126 -24.42 7.69 3.76
CA GLY A 126 -24.50 8.25 5.10
C GLY A 126 -23.54 7.66 6.14
N SER A 127 -22.56 6.84 5.72
CA SER A 127 -21.53 6.31 6.61
C SER A 127 -20.40 7.31 6.90
N ILE A 128 -20.22 8.31 6.02
CA ILE A 128 -19.26 9.42 6.14
C ILE A 128 -20.03 10.74 5.99
N ASP A 129 -19.63 11.76 6.78
CA ASP A 129 -20.27 13.07 6.77
C ASP A 129 -20.07 13.75 5.40
N ALA A 130 -21.15 14.38 4.87
CA ALA A 130 -21.14 15.07 3.59
C ALA A 130 -20.21 16.30 3.56
N THR A 131 -19.81 16.83 4.71
CA THR A 131 -18.92 17.99 4.84
C THR A 131 -17.44 17.60 4.72
N VAL A 132 -17.09 16.31 4.71
CA VAL A 132 -15.72 15.83 4.53
C VAL A 132 -15.29 16.13 3.08
N ASP A 133 -14.16 16.82 2.91
CA ASP A 133 -13.52 16.96 1.61
C ASP A 133 -12.86 15.61 1.24
N ALA A 134 -13.48 14.89 0.29
CA ALA A 134 -13.06 13.54 -0.09
C ALA A 134 -11.65 13.51 -0.68
N ASP A 135 -11.24 14.54 -1.41
CA ASP A 135 -9.91 14.59 -2.02
C ASP A 135 -8.84 14.86 -0.96
N ILE A 136 -9.05 15.82 -0.07
CA ILE A 136 -8.12 16.08 1.04
C ILE A 136 -8.06 14.90 2.01
N ALA A 137 -9.21 14.30 2.36
CA ALA A 137 -9.25 13.14 3.24
C ALA A 137 -8.49 11.95 2.63
N SER A 138 -8.59 11.72 1.31
CA SER A 138 -7.84 10.67 0.62
C SER A 138 -6.32 10.90 0.69
N LEU A 139 -5.86 12.13 0.51
CA LEU A 139 -4.45 12.50 0.66
C LEU A 139 -3.96 12.26 2.11
N MET A 140 -4.77 12.60 3.11
CA MET A 140 -4.45 12.35 4.52
C MET A 140 -4.34 10.84 4.80
N ILE A 141 -5.26 10.02 4.31
CA ILE A 141 -5.31 8.58 4.55
C ILE A 141 -4.13 7.88 3.86
N VAL A 142 -3.96 8.10 2.57
CA VAL A 142 -2.89 7.46 1.79
C VAL A 142 -1.51 8.00 2.22
N GLY A 143 -1.41 9.30 2.50
CA GLY A 143 -0.16 9.90 2.99
C GLY A 143 0.28 9.33 4.34
N ALA A 144 -0.64 9.14 5.29
CA ALA A 144 -0.31 8.58 6.60
C ALA A 144 -0.01 7.08 6.58
N SER A 145 -0.41 6.34 5.53
CA SER A 145 -0.13 4.90 5.43
C SER A 145 1.37 4.58 5.38
N TRP A 146 2.20 5.48 4.84
CA TRP A 146 3.66 5.34 4.88
C TRP A 146 4.22 5.34 6.30
N MET A 147 3.65 6.16 7.18
CA MET A 147 4.02 6.17 8.59
C MET A 147 3.60 4.86 9.27
N LEU A 148 2.44 4.28 8.93
CA LEU A 148 2.02 2.97 9.45
C LEU A 148 3.05 1.87 9.12
N ILE A 149 3.50 1.79 7.85
CA ILE A 149 4.55 0.84 7.46
C ILE A 149 5.85 1.09 8.24
N GLN A 150 6.30 2.34 8.33
CA GLN A 150 7.53 2.67 9.06
C GLN A 150 7.44 2.30 10.54
N MET A 151 6.31 2.62 11.21
CA MET A 151 6.08 2.28 12.61
C MET A 151 6.13 0.76 12.82
N SER A 152 5.54 -0.03 11.92
CA SER A 152 5.54 -1.49 12.00
C SER A 152 6.94 -2.06 11.80
N PHE A 153 7.71 -1.60 10.81
CA PHE A 153 9.10 -2.05 10.61
C PHE A 153 10.04 -1.64 11.77
N THR A 154 9.80 -0.50 12.39
CA THR A 154 10.57 -0.05 13.57
C THR A 154 10.06 -0.66 14.88
N ARG A 155 9.14 -1.61 14.80
CA ARG A 155 8.60 -2.39 15.92
C ARG A 155 8.01 -1.53 17.03
N TRP A 156 7.27 -0.49 16.66
CA TRP A 156 6.48 0.25 17.62
C TRP A 156 5.43 -0.68 18.24
N PRO A 157 5.05 -0.46 19.53
CA PRO A 157 3.99 -1.26 20.15
C PRO A 157 2.72 -1.26 19.30
N ALA A 158 2.13 -2.43 19.07
CA ALA A 158 0.94 -2.59 18.22
C ALA A 158 -0.21 -1.65 18.64
N GLU A 159 -0.40 -1.45 19.95
CA GLU A 159 -1.37 -0.49 20.50
C GLU A 159 -1.09 0.94 20.00
N ARG A 160 0.17 1.35 19.89
CA ARG A 160 0.53 2.70 19.43
C ARG A 160 0.26 2.86 17.94
N VAL A 161 0.57 1.82 17.14
CA VAL A 161 0.25 1.77 15.70
C VAL A 161 -1.27 1.87 15.50
N HIS A 162 -2.03 1.09 16.26
CA HIS A 162 -3.49 1.11 16.21
C HIS A 162 -4.07 2.47 16.61
N ARG A 163 -3.59 3.06 17.70
CA ARG A 163 -4.01 4.42 18.12
C ARG A 163 -3.71 5.48 17.08
N PHE A 164 -2.54 5.43 16.45
CA PHE A 164 -2.19 6.36 15.37
C PHE A 164 -3.14 6.20 14.18
N MET A 165 -3.38 4.96 13.73
CA MET A 165 -4.30 4.65 12.62
C MET A 165 -5.72 5.17 12.91
N LEU A 166 -6.26 4.91 14.09
CA LEU A 166 -7.59 5.40 14.46
C LEU A 166 -7.65 6.93 14.56
N ALA A 167 -6.62 7.57 15.12
CA ALA A 167 -6.56 9.03 15.21
C ALA A 167 -6.52 9.68 13.84
N GLN A 168 -5.74 9.12 12.93
CA GLN A 168 -5.61 9.59 11.56
C GLN A 168 -6.94 9.44 10.78
N LEU A 169 -7.59 8.27 10.87
CA LEU A 169 -8.88 8.04 10.21
C LEU A 169 -9.99 8.93 10.80
N ARG A 170 -10.01 9.13 12.11
CA ARG A 170 -10.97 10.07 12.76
C ARG A 170 -10.75 11.50 12.31
N GLY A 171 -9.49 11.91 12.16
CA GLY A 171 -9.15 13.24 11.63
C GLY A 171 -9.56 13.45 10.19
N ALA A 172 -9.47 12.41 9.36
CA ALA A 172 -9.80 12.47 7.94
C ALA A 172 -11.30 12.32 7.65
N LEU A 173 -12.00 11.42 8.37
CA LEU A 173 -13.38 11.00 8.05
C LEU A 173 -14.41 11.47 9.09
N GLY A 174 -13.97 12.07 10.20
CA GLY A 174 -14.81 12.40 11.34
C GLY A 174 -14.90 11.25 12.37
N ALA A 175 -15.07 11.63 13.63
CA ALA A 175 -15.12 10.68 14.76
C ALA A 175 -16.29 9.70 14.66
N ASP A 176 -17.47 10.20 14.23
CA ASP A 176 -18.70 9.42 14.12
C ASP A 176 -18.64 8.35 13.04
N ALA A 177 -17.95 8.62 11.90
CA ALA A 177 -17.75 7.64 10.84
C ALA A 177 -16.97 6.43 11.37
N ILE A 178 -15.91 6.67 12.13
CA ILE A 178 -15.09 5.60 12.70
C ILE A 178 -15.79 4.88 13.85
N ALA A 179 -16.58 5.59 14.66
CA ALA A 179 -17.39 4.95 15.71
C ALA A 179 -18.41 3.97 15.10
N ARG A 180 -19.10 4.36 14.02
CA ARG A 180 -20.02 3.47 13.27
C ARG A 180 -19.30 2.30 12.61
N ALA A 181 -18.09 2.50 12.10
CA ALA A 181 -17.31 1.43 11.48
C ALA A 181 -16.82 0.37 12.46
N LEU A 182 -16.67 0.73 13.74
CA LEU A 182 -16.23 -0.18 14.82
C LEU A 182 -17.41 -0.94 15.48
N ALA A 183 -18.64 -0.43 15.34
CA ALA A 183 -19.85 -1.10 15.83
C ALA A 183 -20.23 -2.28 14.95
#